data_aba1ec6f6c2546e92e749e8725a3208a
#
_entry.id   aba1ec6f6c2546e92e749e8725a3208a
#
_cell.length_a   1.000
_cell.length_b   1.000
_cell.length_c   1.000
_cell.angle_alpha   90.00
_cell.angle_beta   90.00
_cell.angle_gamma   90.00
#
_symmetry.space_group_name_H-M   'P 1'
#
loop_
_entity.id
_entity.type
_entity.pdbx_description
1 polymer ?
#
loop_
_entity_poly.entity_id
_entity_poly.type
_entity_poly.pdbx_seq_one_letter_code
_entity_poly.pdbx_strand_id
1 'polypeptide(L)'
;MQIFSIKTDSDLNAFSENTKLSDSGCVCALGFFDGVHVAHRALISEAKKEAVRLSIPLVIFTFFSQSSLKSGQKRLFTDEEKFTELEGLGADMVTVFNFDLIKNLSKDEFIEDILVQKLNTHTAVSGFNFRFGKGASGNAEYLEKRLAALNRRGIIIPEYKGGDGAVSSTVIKALLSENKLMESAFLLGKPYFIDGAVKHGLGLGKNLGFPTVNMDIPKEKFSLPNGVYYTVLELSGKLFEGLTNVGTCPTFEEREIHTETFILNFEGDVYDKSVRLYFIEHLRGEIKFSSAEELIMQINVDKKRALELKKEIQWQEIGLNLQ
;
A
#
# COMPACT_ATOMS: atom_id res chain seq x y z
N MET A 1 -12.54 -2.20 -11.66
CA MET A 1 -13.10 -1.78 -10.35
C MET A 1 -13.64 -0.35 -10.42
N GLN A 2 -14.73 -0.03 -9.72
CA GLN A 2 -15.26 1.34 -9.63
C GLN A 2 -14.80 1.98 -8.31
N ILE A 3 -14.41 3.26 -8.33
CA ILE A 3 -13.96 4.00 -7.13
C ILE A 3 -14.90 5.19 -6.91
N PHE A 4 -15.48 5.26 -5.72
CA PHE A 4 -16.37 6.35 -5.29
C PHE A 4 -15.72 7.15 -4.17
N SER A 5 -15.42 8.40 -4.46
CA SER A 5 -14.83 9.34 -3.52
C SER A 5 -15.93 10.09 -2.75
N ILE A 6 -16.07 9.82 -1.47
CA ILE A 6 -17.08 10.41 -0.59
C ILE A 6 -16.39 11.48 0.29
N LYS A 7 -16.42 12.72 -0.17
CA LYS A 7 -15.77 13.86 0.50
C LYS A 7 -16.79 14.74 1.23
N THR A 8 -18.05 14.70 0.82
CA THR A 8 -19.16 15.51 1.35
C THR A 8 -20.43 14.68 1.50
N ASP A 9 -21.41 15.16 2.26
CA ASP A 9 -22.74 14.55 2.35
C ASP A 9 -23.45 14.51 0.98
N SER A 10 -23.20 15.48 0.11
CA SER A 10 -23.71 15.47 -1.26
C SER A 10 -23.17 14.30 -2.07
N ASP A 11 -21.87 13.98 -1.95
CA ASP A 11 -21.26 12.82 -2.61
C ASP A 11 -21.90 11.51 -2.11
N LEU A 12 -22.15 11.42 -0.79
CA LEU A 12 -22.77 10.25 -0.18
C LEU A 12 -24.21 10.05 -0.67
N ASN A 13 -24.97 11.12 -0.80
CA ASN A 13 -26.33 11.07 -1.34
C ASN A 13 -26.32 10.68 -2.83
N ALA A 14 -25.46 11.31 -3.63
CA ALA A 14 -25.30 10.99 -5.03
C ALA A 14 -24.85 9.54 -5.25
N PHE A 15 -23.96 9.01 -4.40
CA PHE A 15 -23.57 7.60 -4.40
C PHE A 15 -24.81 6.71 -4.19
N SER A 16 -25.58 6.95 -3.13
CA SER A 16 -26.75 6.16 -2.77
C SER A 16 -27.84 6.16 -3.87
N GLU A 17 -28.01 7.28 -4.59
CA GLU A 17 -29.03 7.42 -5.65
C GLU A 17 -28.59 6.82 -6.98
N ASN A 18 -27.29 6.95 -7.33
CA ASN A 18 -26.79 6.58 -8.65
C ASN A 18 -26.14 5.18 -8.68
N THR A 19 -25.76 4.65 -7.51
CA THR A 19 -25.15 3.33 -7.47
C THR A 19 -26.26 2.30 -7.27
N LYS A 20 -26.62 1.60 -8.34
CA LYS A 20 -27.45 0.40 -8.25
C LYS A 20 -26.65 -0.73 -7.61
N LEU A 21 -26.33 -0.59 -6.33
CA LEU A 21 -26.06 -1.77 -5.52
C LEU A 21 -27.33 -2.60 -5.66
N SER A 22 -27.22 -3.83 -6.18
CA SER A 22 -28.36 -4.69 -6.49
C SER A 22 -29.38 -4.65 -5.35
N ASP A 23 -30.66 -4.91 -5.64
CA ASP A 23 -31.72 -5.00 -4.60
C ASP A 23 -31.32 -5.97 -3.47
N SER A 24 -30.42 -6.91 -3.77
CA SER A 24 -29.85 -7.89 -2.83
C SER A 24 -28.72 -7.30 -1.95
N GLY A 25 -28.29 -6.07 -2.18
CA GLY A 25 -27.23 -5.41 -1.43
C GLY A 25 -25.81 -5.78 -1.86
N CYS A 26 -24.85 -5.62 -0.94
CA CYS A 26 -23.44 -5.93 -1.18
C CYS A 26 -22.80 -6.65 0.01
N VAL A 27 -21.65 -7.29 -0.21
CA VAL A 27 -20.71 -7.64 0.85
C VAL A 27 -19.73 -6.50 1.03
N CYS A 28 -19.64 -5.96 2.24
CA CYS A 28 -18.80 -4.81 2.56
C CYS A 28 -17.62 -5.23 3.43
N ALA A 29 -16.40 -5.13 2.91
CA ALA A 29 -15.17 -5.31 3.70
C ALA A 29 -14.76 -3.98 4.31
N LEU A 30 -14.64 -3.95 5.64
CA LEU A 30 -14.40 -2.73 6.42
C LEU A 30 -12.95 -2.65 6.87
N GLY A 31 -12.25 -1.58 6.52
CA GLY A 31 -10.89 -1.38 6.98
C GLY A 31 -10.22 -0.14 6.43
N PHE A 32 -9.09 0.21 7.03
CA PHE A 32 -8.22 1.28 6.51
C PHE A 32 -7.38 0.79 5.33
N PHE A 33 -6.99 -0.48 5.37
CA PHE A 33 -6.22 -1.20 4.34
C PHE A 33 -4.87 -0.55 3.98
N ASP A 34 -4.20 0.11 4.95
CA ASP A 34 -2.85 0.63 4.76
C ASP A 34 -1.85 -0.52 4.52
N GLY A 35 -1.24 -0.54 3.35
CA GLY A 35 -0.29 -1.57 2.92
C GLY A 35 -0.92 -2.85 2.39
N VAL A 36 -2.24 -3.02 2.43
CA VAL A 36 -2.97 -4.22 1.95
C VAL A 36 -2.23 -5.53 2.30
N HIS A 37 -1.72 -5.60 3.54
CA HIS A 37 -0.90 -6.70 4.05
C HIS A 37 -1.66 -8.05 4.14
N VAL A 38 -0.97 -9.13 4.42
CA VAL A 38 -1.54 -10.51 4.39
C VAL A 38 -2.82 -10.67 5.22
N ALA A 39 -2.93 -10.00 6.37
CA ALA A 39 -4.17 -10.04 7.16
C ALA A 39 -5.33 -9.29 6.46
N HIS A 40 -5.06 -8.16 5.78
CA HIS A 40 -6.05 -7.48 4.95
C HIS A 40 -6.47 -8.35 3.77
N ARG A 41 -5.50 -9.01 3.10
CA ARG A 41 -5.77 -9.93 1.98
C ARG A 41 -6.64 -11.10 2.42
N ALA A 42 -6.39 -11.68 3.60
CA ALA A 42 -7.21 -12.75 4.17
C ALA A 42 -8.66 -12.28 4.42
N LEU A 43 -8.83 -11.08 4.99
CA LEU A 43 -10.15 -10.47 5.22
C LEU A 43 -10.91 -10.26 3.90
N ILE A 44 -10.24 -9.65 2.91
CA ILE A 44 -10.84 -9.36 1.59
C ILE A 44 -11.16 -10.66 0.84
N SER A 45 -10.30 -11.68 0.94
CA SER A 45 -10.53 -13.01 0.35
C SER A 45 -11.80 -13.65 0.93
N GLU A 46 -12.01 -13.57 2.24
CA GLU A 46 -13.23 -14.09 2.86
C GLU A 46 -14.47 -13.30 2.45
N ALA A 47 -14.36 -11.97 2.39
CA ALA A 47 -15.42 -11.11 1.86
C ALA A 47 -15.75 -11.44 0.39
N LYS A 48 -14.75 -11.72 -0.45
CA LYS A 48 -14.95 -12.13 -1.86
C LYS A 48 -15.65 -13.48 -1.98
N LYS A 49 -15.27 -14.47 -1.15
CA LYS A 49 -15.97 -15.77 -1.12
C LYS A 49 -17.45 -15.59 -0.79
N GLU A 50 -17.74 -14.74 0.20
CA GLU A 50 -19.13 -14.47 0.61
C GLU A 50 -19.90 -13.72 -0.50
N ALA A 51 -19.27 -12.75 -1.17
CA ALA A 51 -19.85 -12.03 -2.30
C ALA A 51 -20.20 -12.97 -3.46
N VAL A 52 -19.30 -13.88 -3.80
CA VAL A 52 -19.53 -14.93 -4.82
C VAL A 52 -20.66 -15.86 -4.40
N ARG A 53 -20.67 -16.33 -3.12
CA ARG A 53 -21.71 -17.21 -2.60
C ARG A 53 -23.10 -16.60 -2.69
N LEU A 54 -23.21 -15.30 -2.47
CA LEU A 54 -24.47 -14.56 -2.50
C LEU A 54 -24.80 -14.00 -3.89
N SER A 55 -23.86 -14.06 -4.84
CA SER A 55 -23.98 -13.44 -6.18
C SER A 55 -24.25 -11.92 -6.11
N ILE A 56 -23.62 -11.24 -5.17
CA ILE A 56 -23.68 -9.78 -4.98
C ILE A 56 -22.28 -9.16 -4.99
N PRO A 57 -22.14 -7.84 -5.28
CA PRO A 57 -20.82 -7.21 -5.40
C PRO A 57 -20.05 -7.17 -4.06
N LEU A 58 -18.72 -7.24 -4.18
CA LEU A 58 -17.78 -6.92 -3.11
C LEU A 58 -17.47 -5.43 -3.12
N VAL A 59 -17.84 -4.75 -2.05
CA VAL A 59 -17.52 -3.34 -1.80
C VAL A 59 -16.43 -3.25 -0.71
N ILE A 60 -15.40 -2.48 -0.96
CA ILE A 60 -14.40 -2.14 0.06
C ILE A 60 -14.75 -0.77 0.63
N PHE A 61 -14.97 -0.71 1.93
CA PHE A 61 -15.12 0.54 2.68
C PHE A 61 -13.77 0.95 3.25
N THR A 62 -13.25 2.10 2.83
CA THR A 62 -11.96 2.60 3.29
C THR A 62 -11.94 4.13 3.38
N PHE A 63 -10.80 4.70 3.76
CA PHE A 63 -10.61 6.14 3.92
C PHE A 63 -9.50 6.64 3.00
N PHE A 64 -9.56 7.93 2.67
CA PHE A 64 -8.42 8.61 2.07
C PHE A 64 -7.22 8.55 3.00
N SER A 65 -6.06 8.31 2.45
CA SER A 65 -4.81 8.18 3.20
C SER A 65 -4.50 9.43 4.03
N GLN A 66 -4.84 10.60 3.53
CA GLN A 66 -4.60 11.88 4.20
C GLN A 66 -5.66 12.22 5.26
N SER A 67 -6.91 11.79 5.10
CA SER A 67 -8.03 12.26 5.94
C SER A 67 -8.00 11.79 7.40
N SER A 68 -7.21 10.78 7.72
CA SER A 68 -7.12 10.19 9.07
C SER A 68 -5.70 10.25 9.65
N LEU A 69 -4.79 10.96 9.00
CA LEU A 69 -3.41 11.12 9.47
C LEU A 69 -3.36 12.10 10.65
N LYS A 70 -2.84 11.64 11.79
CA LYS A 70 -2.26 12.57 12.76
C LYS A 70 -1.04 13.21 12.12
N SER A 71 -0.76 14.47 12.48
CA SER A 71 0.40 15.19 11.96
C SER A 71 1.67 14.33 12.00
N GLY A 72 2.35 14.20 10.86
CA GLY A 72 3.59 13.44 10.72
C GLY A 72 3.45 11.92 10.50
N GLN A 73 2.25 11.35 10.52
CA GLN A 73 2.09 9.92 10.19
C GLN A 73 2.23 9.69 8.69
N LYS A 74 2.94 8.64 8.33
CA LYS A 74 3.14 8.18 6.95
C LYS A 74 2.35 6.89 6.69
N ARG A 75 1.98 6.66 5.43
CA ARG A 75 1.29 5.46 4.97
C ARG A 75 2.25 4.51 4.25
N LEU A 76 1.99 3.21 4.34
CA LEU A 76 2.72 2.23 3.54
C LEU A 76 2.44 2.41 2.05
N PHE A 77 1.18 2.68 1.70
CA PHE A 77 0.74 2.87 0.32
C PHE A 77 0.05 4.22 0.13
N THR A 78 0.23 4.83 -1.04
CA THR A 78 -0.61 5.92 -1.52
C THR A 78 -2.03 5.42 -1.79
N ASP A 79 -2.97 6.32 -2.07
CA ASP A 79 -4.33 5.90 -2.42
C ASP A 79 -4.35 5.14 -3.74
N GLU A 80 -3.57 5.56 -4.75
CA GLU A 80 -3.45 4.89 -6.04
C GLU A 80 -2.88 3.47 -5.90
N GLU A 81 -1.79 3.31 -5.15
CA GLU A 81 -1.19 2.00 -4.88
C GLU A 81 -2.17 1.09 -4.14
N LYS A 82 -2.87 1.62 -3.13
CA LYS A 82 -3.89 0.89 -2.39
C LYS A 82 -5.02 0.41 -3.29
N PHE A 83 -5.53 1.28 -4.17
CA PHE A 83 -6.64 0.92 -5.07
C PHE A 83 -6.22 -0.12 -6.09
N THR A 84 -5.02 -0.02 -6.64
CA THR A 84 -4.46 -1.04 -7.56
C THR A 84 -4.38 -2.41 -6.87
N GLU A 85 -3.92 -2.45 -5.62
CA GLU A 85 -3.85 -3.70 -4.85
C GLU A 85 -5.25 -4.27 -4.54
N LEU A 86 -6.23 -3.43 -4.20
CA LEU A 86 -7.59 -3.85 -3.93
C LEU A 86 -8.30 -4.38 -5.19
N GLU A 87 -8.04 -3.77 -6.36
CA GLU A 87 -8.51 -4.26 -7.65
C GLU A 87 -7.98 -5.66 -7.96
N GLY A 88 -6.69 -5.89 -7.75
CA GLY A 88 -6.05 -7.20 -7.90
C GLY A 88 -6.64 -8.28 -6.99
N LEU A 89 -7.25 -7.90 -5.86
CA LEU A 89 -7.96 -8.82 -4.96
C LEU A 89 -9.43 -9.06 -5.36
N GLY A 90 -9.87 -8.51 -6.49
CA GLY A 90 -11.20 -8.73 -7.04
C GLY A 90 -12.30 -7.91 -6.37
N ALA A 91 -11.99 -6.74 -5.82
CA ALA A 91 -13.00 -5.78 -5.41
C ALA A 91 -13.78 -5.28 -6.64
N ASP A 92 -15.11 -5.28 -6.54
CA ASP A 92 -15.97 -4.76 -7.60
C ASP A 92 -16.08 -3.24 -7.49
N MET A 93 -16.04 -2.73 -6.24
CA MET A 93 -16.18 -1.32 -5.90
C MET A 93 -15.37 -0.95 -4.66
N VAL A 94 -14.85 0.27 -4.64
CA VAL A 94 -14.22 0.88 -3.44
C VAL A 94 -14.95 2.18 -3.12
N THR A 95 -15.44 2.31 -1.88
CA THR A 95 -15.96 3.57 -1.34
C THR A 95 -14.91 4.18 -0.41
N VAL A 96 -14.40 5.34 -0.79
CA VAL A 96 -13.33 6.03 -0.07
C VAL A 96 -13.91 7.24 0.64
N PHE A 97 -13.95 7.18 1.96
CA PHE A 97 -14.54 8.23 2.78
C PHE A 97 -13.51 9.23 3.28
N ASN A 98 -13.90 10.51 3.30
CA ASN A 98 -13.25 11.47 4.17
C ASN A 98 -13.63 11.12 5.62
N PHE A 99 -12.63 10.85 6.47
CA PHE A 99 -12.85 10.47 7.87
C PHE A 99 -13.67 11.51 8.65
N ASP A 100 -13.54 12.79 8.30
CA ASP A 100 -14.27 13.89 8.95
C ASP A 100 -15.79 13.76 8.85
N LEU A 101 -16.31 13.12 7.80
CA LEU A 101 -17.75 12.89 7.63
C LEU A 101 -18.32 11.92 8.65
N ILE A 102 -17.53 10.94 9.08
CA ILE A 102 -18.04 9.84 9.90
C ILE A 102 -17.48 9.80 11.32
N LYS A 103 -16.42 10.58 11.63
CA LYS A 103 -15.73 10.55 12.94
C LYS A 103 -16.62 10.89 14.13
N ASN A 104 -17.68 11.66 13.91
CA ASN A 104 -18.61 12.10 14.95
C ASN A 104 -19.90 11.27 15.04
N LEU A 105 -20.13 10.35 14.10
CA LEU A 105 -21.26 9.44 14.11
C LEU A 105 -21.18 8.52 15.33
N SER A 106 -22.29 8.28 15.97
CA SER A 106 -22.41 7.21 16.96
C SER A 106 -22.18 5.84 16.29
N LYS A 107 -21.94 4.80 17.06
CA LYS A 107 -21.79 3.45 16.52
C LYS A 107 -23.05 2.95 15.82
N ASP A 108 -24.23 3.39 16.26
CA ASP A 108 -25.50 3.01 15.63
C ASP A 108 -25.73 3.76 14.32
N GLU A 109 -25.52 5.07 14.28
CA GLU A 109 -25.59 5.88 13.04
C GLU A 109 -24.62 5.35 11.97
N PHE A 110 -23.40 4.97 12.35
CA PHE A 110 -22.47 4.37 11.40
C PHE A 110 -23.01 3.08 10.77
N ILE A 111 -23.62 2.21 11.57
CA ILE A 111 -24.18 0.94 11.06
C ILE A 111 -25.45 1.20 10.25
N GLU A 112 -26.40 1.96 10.80
CA GLU A 112 -27.73 2.12 10.22
C GLU A 112 -27.72 3.04 9.02
N ASP A 113 -27.15 4.23 9.16
CA ASP A 113 -27.19 5.24 8.10
C ASP A 113 -26.15 4.95 7.01
N ILE A 114 -24.89 4.62 7.42
CA ILE A 114 -23.83 4.41 6.41
C ILE A 114 -23.89 3.00 5.83
N LEU A 115 -23.77 1.95 6.67
CA LEU A 115 -23.64 0.60 6.14
C LEU A 115 -24.96 0.08 5.58
N VAL A 116 -26.09 0.27 6.28
CA VAL A 116 -27.36 -0.32 5.88
C VAL A 116 -28.09 0.57 4.86
N GLN A 117 -28.31 1.85 5.17
CA GLN A 117 -29.11 2.71 4.31
C GLN A 117 -28.36 3.16 3.06
N LYS A 118 -27.10 3.63 3.20
CA LYS A 118 -26.33 4.19 2.07
C LYS A 118 -25.62 3.15 1.23
N LEU A 119 -25.00 2.15 1.86
CA LEU A 119 -24.27 1.10 1.17
C LEU A 119 -25.09 -0.17 0.91
N ASN A 120 -26.33 -0.25 1.39
CA ASN A 120 -27.15 -1.44 1.33
C ASN A 120 -26.38 -2.73 1.68
N THR A 121 -25.60 -2.69 2.76
CA THR A 121 -24.75 -3.80 3.18
C THR A 121 -25.58 -4.99 3.61
N HIS A 122 -25.52 -6.11 2.88
CA HIS A 122 -26.08 -7.39 3.28
C HIS A 122 -25.19 -8.08 4.32
N THR A 123 -23.88 -8.13 4.05
CA THR A 123 -22.88 -8.73 4.94
C THR A 123 -21.71 -7.79 5.12
N ALA A 124 -21.37 -7.43 6.36
CA ALA A 124 -20.15 -6.70 6.68
C ALA A 124 -19.08 -7.67 7.18
N VAL A 125 -17.85 -7.53 6.64
CA VAL A 125 -16.67 -8.31 7.04
C VAL A 125 -15.64 -7.38 7.65
N SER A 126 -15.24 -7.64 8.89
CA SER A 126 -14.25 -6.82 9.61
C SER A 126 -13.23 -7.67 10.35
N GLY A 127 -12.07 -7.08 10.67
CA GLY A 127 -11.11 -7.73 11.55
C GLY A 127 -11.57 -7.71 13.01
N PHE A 128 -11.06 -8.61 13.82
CA PHE A 128 -11.37 -8.73 15.27
C PHE A 128 -11.12 -7.43 16.05
N ASN A 129 -10.15 -6.62 15.61
CA ASN A 129 -9.75 -5.37 16.24
C ASN A 129 -10.42 -4.12 15.62
N PHE A 130 -11.41 -4.30 14.75
CA PHE A 130 -12.10 -3.20 14.09
C PHE A 130 -12.79 -2.29 15.09
N ARG A 131 -12.57 -0.97 14.96
CA ARG A 131 -13.18 0.05 15.79
C ARG A 131 -13.84 1.11 14.93
N PHE A 132 -15.00 1.60 15.37
CA PHE A 132 -15.78 2.61 14.65
C PHE A 132 -16.64 3.44 15.59
N GLY A 133 -17.33 4.43 15.03
CA GLY A 133 -18.15 5.35 15.80
C GLY A 133 -17.34 6.35 16.62
N LYS A 134 -17.99 7.36 17.13
CA LYS A 134 -17.36 8.45 17.91
C LYS A 134 -16.56 7.90 19.07
N GLY A 135 -15.29 8.29 19.14
CA GLY A 135 -14.37 7.84 20.18
C GLY A 135 -14.05 6.35 20.11
N ALA A 136 -14.19 5.68 18.95
CA ALA A 136 -13.99 4.24 18.77
C ALA A 136 -14.88 3.39 19.69
N SER A 137 -16.11 3.84 19.96
CA SER A 137 -17.05 3.22 20.90
C SER A 137 -17.66 1.91 20.39
N GLY A 138 -17.66 1.66 19.08
CA GLY A 138 -18.06 0.41 18.44
C GLY A 138 -16.88 -0.54 18.25
N ASN A 139 -17.14 -1.84 18.34
CA ASN A 139 -16.17 -2.91 18.05
C ASN A 139 -16.80 -3.98 17.13
N ALA A 140 -16.01 -4.96 16.74
CA ALA A 140 -16.44 -6.00 15.78
C ALA A 140 -17.65 -6.80 16.32
N GLU A 141 -17.67 -7.17 17.62
CA GLU A 141 -18.78 -7.92 18.23
C GLU A 141 -20.06 -7.07 18.28
N TYR A 142 -19.95 -5.76 18.54
CA TYR A 142 -21.10 -4.88 18.49
C TYR A 142 -21.66 -4.77 17.08
N LEU A 143 -20.77 -4.63 16.07
CA LEU A 143 -21.16 -4.58 14.65
C LEU A 143 -21.96 -5.84 14.26
N GLU A 144 -21.44 -7.02 14.59
CA GLU A 144 -22.08 -8.31 14.28
C GLU A 144 -23.48 -8.39 14.92
N LYS A 145 -23.60 -8.10 16.22
CA LYS A 145 -24.88 -8.13 16.95
C LYS A 145 -25.89 -7.12 16.39
N ARG A 146 -25.45 -5.90 16.10
CA ARG A 146 -26.35 -4.86 15.58
C ARG A 146 -26.84 -5.18 14.18
N LEU A 147 -25.96 -5.67 13.30
CA LEU A 147 -26.34 -6.13 11.97
C LEU A 147 -27.36 -7.28 12.02
N ALA A 148 -27.16 -8.25 12.92
CA ALA A 148 -28.11 -9.35 13.11
C ALA A 148 -29.50 -8.85 13.54
N ALA A 149 -29.58 -7.85 14.41
CA ALA A 149 -30.84 -7.22 14.81
C ALA A 149 -31.56 -6.47 13.66
N LEU A 150 -30.79 -6.11 12.59
CA LEU A 150 -31.31 -5.47 11.38
C LEU A 150 -31.52 -6.46 10.22
N ASN A 151 -31.53 -7.77 10.47
CA ASN A 151 -31.61 -8.85 9.50
C ASN A 151 -30.45 -8.78 8.45
N ARG A 152 -29.27 -8.38 8.89
CA ARG A 152 -28.01 -8.33 8.13
C ARG A 152 -26.98 -9.23 8.80
N ARG A 153 -25.86 -9.50 8.16
CA ARG A 153 -24.81 -10.39 8.67
C ARG A 153 -23.53 -9.64 8.96
N GLY A 154 -22.91 -9.94 10.10
CA GLY A 154 -21.52 -9.60 10.42
C GLY A 154 -20.63 -10.84 10.34
N ILE A 155 -19.42 -10.70 9.81
CA ILE A 155 -18.36 -11.72 9.84
C ILE A 155 -17.12 -11.07 10.45
N ILE A 156 -16.62 -11.69 11.53
CA ILE A 156 -15.39 -11.24 12.20
C ILE A 156 -14.25 -12.16 11.80
N ILE A 157 -13.22 -11.57 11.16
CA ILE A 157 -12.00 -12.29 10.83
C ILE A 157 -11.10 -12.30 12.07
N PRO A 158 -10.67 -13.48 12.53
CA PRO A 158 -9.78 -13.58 13.68
C PRO A 158 -8.42 -12.97 13.38
N GLU A 159 -7.61 -12.79 14.43
CA GLU A 159 -6.25 -12.30 14.27
C GLU A 159 -5.43 -13.22 13.35
N TYR A 160 -4.87 -12.60 12.32
CA TYR A 160 -3.93 -13.30 11.43
C TYR A 160 -2.55 -13.26 12.08
N LYS A 161 -2.03 -14.43 12.42
CA LYS A 161 -0.69 -14.56 13.00
C LYS A 161 0.30 -14.85 11.88
N GLY A 162 1.20 -13.91 11.66
CA GLY A 162 2.34 -14.06 10.74
C GLY A 162 3.59 -14.45 11.54
N GLY A 163 3.87 -15.75 11.70
CA GLY A 163 4.96 -16.20 12.56
C GLY A 163 4.69 -15.91 14.05
N ASP A 164 5.62 -15.23 14.73
CA ASP A 164 5.56 -14.99 16.19
C ASP A 164 4.74 -13.76 16.62
N GLY A 165 4.05 -13.07 15.71
CA GLY A 165 3.36 -11.82 16.07
C GLY A 165 2.16 -11.44 15.22
N ALA A 166 1.45 -10.40 15.69
CA ALA A 166 0.33 -9.78 14.99
C ALA A 166 0.80 -9.03 13.74
N VAL A 167 0.11 -9.22 12.61
CA VAL A 167 0.38 -8.47 11.37
C VAL A 167 -0.35 -7.14 11.40
N SER A 168 0.39 -6.04 11.28
CA SER A 168 -0.19 -4.70 11.21
C SER A 168 0.72 -3.74 10.42
N SER A 169 0.15 -2.65 9.89
CA SER A 169 0.93 -1.60 9.23
C SER A 169 2.00 -0.98 10.15
N THR A 170 1.78 -0.96 11.48
CA THR A 170 2.75 -0.46 12.46
C THR A 170 3.96 -1.37 12.56
N VAL A 171 3.75 -2.69 12.66
CA VAL A 171 4.85 -3.67 12.69
C VAL A 171 5.64 -3.63 11.39
N ILE A 172 4.97 -3.56 10.25
CA ILE A 172 5.63 -3.47 8.93
C ILE A 172 6.49 -2.22 8.84
N LYS A 173 6.00 -1.05 9.27
CA LYS A 173 6.78 0.20 9.28
C LYS A 173 8.00 0.11 10.21
N ALA A 174 7.88 -0.57 11.35
CA ALA A 174 9.01 -0.81 12.24
C ALA A 174 10.09 -1.66 11.55
N LEU A 175 9.71 -2.77 10.91
CA LEU A 175 10.65 -3.60 10.14
C LEU A 175 11.34 -2.82 9.03
N LEU A 176 10.59 -2.02 8.27
CA LEU A 176 11.14 -1.17 7.21
C LEU A 176 12.12 -0.13 7.77
N SER A 177 11.82 0.47 8.94
CA SER A 177 12.72 1.41 9.62
C SER A 177 14.04 0.76 10.07
N GLU A 178 14.02 -0.54 10.35
CA GLU A 178 15.16 -1.35 10.73
C GLU A 178 15.87 -2.01 9.53
N ASN A 179 15.48 -1.66 8.30
CA ASN A 179 15.96 -2.29 7.06
C ASN A 179 15.72 -3.81 6.97
N LYS A 180 14.74 -4.34 7.70
CA LYS A 180 14.30 -5.74 7.64
C LYS A 180 13.31 -5.94 6.48
N LEU A 181 13.81 -5.74 5.24
CA LEU A 181 12.96 -5.67 4.05
C LEU A 181 12.30 -7.01 3.73
N MET A 182 13.04 -8.11 3.84
CA MET A 182 12.50 -9.45 3.56
C MET A 182 11.43 -9.84 4.57
N GLU A 183 11.65 -9.57 5.88
CA GLU A 183 10.64 -9.83 6.91
C GLU A 183 9.38 -8.99 6.65
N SER A 184 9.54 -7.72 6.26
CA SER A 184 8.41 -6.87 5.88
C SER A 184 7.67 -7.39 4.65
N ALA A 185 8.38 -7.96 3.66
CA ALA A 185 7.81 -8.52 2.45
C ALA A 185 6.90 -9.72 2.74
N PHE A 186 7.27 -10.62 3.67
CA PHE A 186 6.41 -11.72 4.12
C PHE A 186 5.10 -11.21 4.74
N LEU A 187 5.16 -10.14 5.54
CA LEU A 187 3.97 -9.57 6.15
C LEU A 187 3.11 -8.76 5.15
N LEU A 188 3.73 -8.10 4.17
CA LEU A 188 3.03 -7.40 3.09
C LEU A 188 2.46 -8.39 2.04
N GLY A 189 3.07 -9.58 1.90
CA GLY A 189 2.80 -10.52 0.82
C GLY A 189 3.48 -10.14 -0.50
N LYS A 190 4.39 -9.16 -0.46
CA LYS A 190 5.27 -8.69 -1.55
C LYS A 190 6.32 -7.72 -1.00
N PRO A 191 7.43 -7.46 -1.70
CA PRO A 191 8.38 -6.44 -1.28
C PRO A 191 7.73 -5.06 -1.19
N TYR A 192 8.21 -4.24 -0.27
CA TYR A 192 7.81 -2.83 -0.20
C TYR A 192 8.17 -2.14 -1.51
N PHE A 193 7.29 -1.30 -2.02
CA PHE A 193 7.46 -0.66 -3.32
C PHE A 193 7.02 0.79 -3.33
N ILE A 194 7.43 1.51 -4.36
CA ILE A 194 7.00 2.87 -4.69
C ILE A 194 6.58 2.89 -6.15
N ASP A 195 5.37 3.37 -6.43
CA ASP A 195 4.90 3.66 -7.78
C ASP A 195 5.15 5.13 -8.10
N GLY A 196 5.60 5.40 -9.33
CA GLY A 196 5.80 6.77 -9.77
C GLY A 196 6.23 6.87 -11.22
N ALA A 197 6.28 8.11 -11.72
CA ALA A 197 6.86 8.41 -13.02
C ALA A 197 8.36 8.67 -12.89
N VAL A 198 9.14 8.17 -13.85
CA VAL A 198 10.56 8.45 -13.93
C VAL A 198 10.78 9.90 -14.35
N LYS A 199 11.56 10.64 -13.57
CA LYS A 199 11.91 12.02 -13.82
C LYS A 199 13.34 12.16 -14.34
N HIS A 200 13.60 13.24 -15.05
CA HIS A 200 14.97 13.65 -15.36
C HIS A 200 15.67 14.12 -14.08
N GLY A 201 16.83 13.54 -13.79
CA GLY A 201 17.73 14.00 -12.72
C GLY A 201 18.81 14.93 -13.26
N LEU A 202 19.78 15.27 -12.42
CA LEU A 202 20.92 16.11 -12.79
C LEU A 202 21.87 15.45 -13.81
N GLY A 203 21.68 14.17 -14.14
CA GLY A 203 22.46 13.45 -15.15
C GLY A 203 23.90 13.14 -14.77
N LEU A 204 24.29 13.33 -13.49
CA LEU A 204 25.66 13.13 -13.04
C LEU A 204 26.13 11.68 -13.23
N GLY A 205 25.27 10.71 -12.96
CA GLY A 205 25.56 9.28 -13.16
C GLY A 205 25.85 8.93 -14.62
N LYS A 206 25.20 9.58 -15.58
CA LYS A 206 25.41 9.34 -17.02
C LYS A 206 26.87 9.61 -17.43
N ASN A 207 27.48 10.67 -16.88
CA ASN A 207 28.87 11.03 -17.18
C ASN A 207 29.87 10.02 -16.60
N LEU A 208 29.46 9.25 -15.61
CA LEU A 208 30.27 8.22 -14.95
C LEU A 208 30.01 6.80 -15.51
N GLY A 209 29.13 6.67 -16.53
CA GLY A 209 28.75 5.36 -17.09
C GLY A 209 27.67 4.61 -16.33
N PHE A 210 27.01 5.26 -15.35
CA PHE A 210 25.91 4.68 -14.54
C PHE A 210 24.67 5.57 -14.64
N PRO A 211 23.96 5.56 -15.79
CA PRO A 211 22.76 6.40 -15.93
C PRO A 211 21.71 5.99 -14.90
N THR A 212 21.22 6.96 -14.13
CA THR A 212 20.21 6.76 -13.09
C THR A 212 18.87 7.33 -13.52
N VAL A 213 17.81 6.70 -13.03
CA VAL A 213 16.43 7.19 -13.10
C VAL A 213 16.02 7.71 -11.73
N ASN A 214 15.31 8.83 -11.72
CA ASN A 214 14.92 9.51 -10.50
C ASN A 214 13.41 9.39 -10.30
N MET A 215 12.99 9.18 -9.06
CA MET A 215 11.59 9.19 -8.67
C MET A 215 11.43 9.93 -7.33
N ASP A 216 10.38 10.72 -7.22
CA ASP A 216 10.02 11.33 -5.94
C ASP A 216 9.22 10.35 -5.09
N ILE A 217 9.41 10.43 -3.78
CA ILE A 217 8.59 9.71 -2.81
C ILE A 217 7.48 10.64 -2.34
N PRO A 218 6.19 10.29 -2.54
CA PRO A 218 5.07 11.10 -2.07
C PRO A 218 5.16 11.44 -0.57
N LYS A 219 4.84 12.68 -0.20
CA LYS A 219 4.99 13.17 1.17
C LYS A 219 4.25 12.34 2.21
N GLU A 220 3.11 11.75 1.85
CA GLU A 220 2.30 10.89 2.70
C GLU A 220 2.83 9.47 2.82
N LYS A 221 3.71 9.04 1.91
CA LYS A 221 4.24 7.67 1.86
C LYS A 221 5.37 7.47 2.88
N PHE A 222 5.44 6.28 3.43
CA PHE A 222 6.54 5.86 4.31
C PHE A 222 7.83 5.81 3.52
N SER A 223 8.86 6.48 4.01
CA SER A 223 10.20 6.47 3.39
C SER A 223 11.10 5.51 4.15
N LEU A 224 11.86 4.72 3.39
CA LEU A 224 12.94 3.92 3.95
C LEU A 224 14.06 4.82 4.49
N PRO A 225 14.90 4.33 5.42
CA PRO A 225 16.13 5.00 5.81
C PRO A 225 17.01 5.34 4.62
N ASN A 226 17.77 6.44 4.74
CA ASN A 226 18.75 6.79 3.70
C ASN A 226 19.79 5.68 3.52
N GLY A 227 20.14 5.40 2.27
CA GLY A 227 21.11 4.36 1.94
C GLY A 227 20.97 3.81 0.54
N VAL A 228 21.76 2.80 0.24
CA VAL A 228 21.75 2.09 -1.04
C VAL A 228 21.09 0.73 -0.86
N TYR A 229 20.18 0.43 -1.79
CA TYR A 229 19.34 -0.75 -1.78
C TYR A 229 19.50 -1.56 -3.06
N TYR A 230 19.44 -2.87 -2.94
CA TYR A 230 19.14 -3.74 -4.07
C TYR A 230 17.65 -3.67 -4.34
N THR A 231 17.29 -3.39 -5.58
CA THR A 231 15.91 -3.15 -5.98
C THR A 231 15.56 -3.90 -7.26
N VAL A 232 14.25 -4.03 -7.50
CA VAL A 232 13.70 -4.51 -8.78
C VAL A 232 12.74 -3.45 -9.30
N LEU A 233 12.97 -2.98 -10.51
CA LEU A 233 12.13 -2.01 -11.20
C LEU A 233 11.22 -2.75 -12.18
N GLU A 234 9.92 -2.58 -12.06
CA GLU A 234 8.93 -3.06 -13.01
C GLU A 234 8.58 -1.94 -13.99
N LEU A 235 8.80 -2.23 -15.28
CA LEU A 235 8.48 -1.35 -16.40
C LEU A 235 7.72 -2.13 -17.46
N SER A 236 6.48 -1.75 -17.73
CA SER A 236 5.63 -2.39 -18.75
C SER A 236 5.53 -3.92 -18.58
N GLY A 237 5.42 -4.38 -17.35
CA GLY A 237 5.33 -5.81 -16.98
C GLY A 237 6.64 -6.59 -17.07
N LYS A 238 7.78 -5.92 -17.32
CA LYS A 238 9.12 -6.52 -17.27
C LYS A 238 9.86 -6.07 -16.01
N LEU A 239 10.60 -6.99 -15.41
CA LEU A 239 11.37 -6.76 -14.20
C LEU A 239 12.85 -6.55 -14.54
N PHE A 240 13.43 -5.50 -13.98
CA PHE A 240 14.83 -5.13 -14.13
C PHE A 240 15.47 -4.95 -12.76
N GLU A 241 16.64 -5.51 -12.55
CA GLU A 241 17.41 -5.31 -11.32
C GLU A 241 18.00 -3.90 -11.26
N GLY A 242 18.14 -3.36 -10.05
CA GLY A 242 18.68 -2.03 -9.85
C GLY A 242 19.43 -1.85 -8.54
N LEU A 243 20.24 -0.81 -8.51
CA LEU A 243 20.82 -0.26 -7.29
C LEU A 243 20.19 1.10 -7.07
N THR A 244 19.51 1.27 -5.95
CA THR A 244 18.78 2.50 -5.65
C THR A 244 19.35 3.21 -4.44
N ASN A 245 19.73 4.45 -4.61
CA ASN A 245 19.99 5.36 -3.50
C ASN A 245 18.69 6.02 -3.05
N VAL A 246 18.36 5.92 -1.76
CA VAL A 246 17.31 6.68 -1.10
C VAL A 246 18.02 7.79 -0.31
N GLY A 247 17.70 9.05 -0.62
CA GLY A 247 18.37 10.18 0.01
C GLY A 247 17.57 11.47 -0.06
N THR A 248 18.06 12.51 0.61
CA THR A 248 17.49 13.86 0.58
C THR A 248 18.25 14.73 -0.41
N CYS A 249 17.54 15.42 -1.30
CA CYS A 249 18.15 16.42 -2.18
C CYS A 249 18.43 17.70 -1.38
N PRO A 250 19.68 18.19 -1.33
CA PRO A 250 20.03 19.40 -0.57
C PRO A 250 19.60 20.71 -1.27
N THR A 251 19.04 20.66 -2.48
CA THR A 251 18.83 21.84 -3.35
C THR A 251 17.46 22.50 -3.21
N PHE A 252 16.53 21.97 -2.38
CA PHE A 252 15.21 22.55 -2.16
C PHE A 252 15.01 22.92 -0.70
N GLU A 253 14.27 23.99 -0.41
CA GLU A 253 13.95 24.46 0.94
C GLU A 253 13.19 23.42 1.79
N GLU A 254 12.47 22.52 1.16
CA GLU A 254 11.92 21.31 1.81
C GLU A 254 12.81 20.10 1.45
N ARG A 255 13.28 19.39 2.47
CA ARG A 255 14.03 18.12 2.31
C ARG A 255 13.12 17.04 1.75
N GLU A 256 12.87 17.08 0.45
CA GLU A 256 12.15 16.00 -0.23
C GLU A 256 13.04 14.77 -0.36
N ILE A 257 12.49 13.61 0.00
CA ILE A 257 13.18 12.33 -0.15
C ILE A 257 12.91 11.85 -1.58
N HIS A 258 13.95 11.44 -2.27
CA HIS A 258 13.86 10.91 -3.63
C HIS A 258 14.67 9.62 -3.76
N THR A 259 14.47 8.93 -4.86
CA THR A 259 15.24 7.75 -5.24
C THR A 259 16.01 8.01 -6.51
N GLU A 260 17.26 7.55 -6.55
CA GLU A 260 18.08 7.46 -7.74
C GLU A 260 18.43 6.00 -8.01
N THR A 261 17.90 5.43 -9.09
CA THR A 261 18.07 4.01 -9.41
C THR A 261 18.95 3.84 -10.64
N PHE A 262 20.08 3.13 -10.49
CA PHE A 262 20.85 2.59 -11.59
C PHE A 262 20.27 1.24 -11.99
N ILE A 263 19.69 1.14 -13.19
CA ILE A 263 19.11 -0.10 -13.71
C ILE A 263 20.22 -0.96 -14.30
N LEU A 264 20.39 -2.18 -13.80
CA LEU A 264 21.46 -3.07 -14.23
C LEU A 264 21.14 -3.68 -15.61
N ASN A 265 22.14 -3.71 -16.49
CA ASN A 265 22.05 -4.34 -17.82
C ASN A 265 20.85 -3.84 -18.67
N PHE A 266 20.49 -2.56 -18.52
CA PHE A 266 19.40 -1.96 -19.25
C PHE A 266 19.91 -0.92 -20.24
N GLU A 267 19.45 -1.03 -21.48
CA GLU A 267 19.64 -0.05 -22.53
C GLU A 267 18.25 0.39 -23.04
N GLY A 268 17.94 1.65 -22.90
CA GLY A 268 16.65 2.18 -23.36
C GLY A 268 16.27 3.48 -22.66
N ASP A 269 15.17 4.06 -23.13
CA ASP A 269 14.57 5.25 -22.54
C ASP A 269 13.42 4.85 -21.60
N VAL A 270 13.47 5.37 -20.39
CA VAL A 270 12.48 5.13 -19.32
C VAL A 270 11.86 6.44 -18.82
N TYR A 271 12.27 7.58 -19.34
CA TYR A 271 11.75 8.87 -18.87
C TYR A 271 10.25 9.01 -19.14
N ASP A 272 9.57 9.69 -18.25
CA ASP A 272 8.12 9.91 -18.23
C ASP A 272 7.26 8.63 -18.20
N LYS A 273 7.89 7.45 -18.08
CA LYS A 273 7.15 6.20 -17.92
C LYS A 273 6.81 5.96 -16.46
N SER A 274 5.61 5.39 -16.24
CA SER A 274 5.21 4.88 -14.92
C SER A 274 5.93 3.57 -14.64
N VAL A 275 6.53 3.48 -13.47
CA VAL A 275 7.27 2.31 -13.00
C VAL A 275 6.90 1.97 -11.57
N ARG A 276 7.10 0.71 -11.19
CA ARG A 276 7.07 0.27 -9.80
C ARG A 276 8.47 -0.14 -9.37
N LEU A 277 8.94 0.44 -8.28
CA LEU A 277 10.26 0.17 -7.71
C LEU A 277 10.11 -0.64 -6.42
N TYR A 278 10.46 -1.92 -6.45
CA TYR A 278 10.47 -2.82 -5.31
C TYR A 278 11.81 -2.77 -4.58
N PHE A 279 11.77 -2.63 -3.25
CA PHE A 279 12.95 -2.66 -2.40
C PHE A 279 13.15 -4.07 -1.84
N ILE A 280 14.31 -4.66 -2.12
CA ILE A 280 14.59 -6.07 -1.83
C ILE A 280 15.50 -6.21 -0.62
N GLU A 281 16.65 -5.51 -0.60
CA GLU A 281 17.63 -5.61 0.47
C GLU A 281 18.37 -4.29 0.64
N HIS A 282 18.71 -3.95 1.89
CA HIS A 282 19.57 -2.81 2.21
C HIS A 282 21.03 -3.23 2.07
N LEU A 283 21.79 -2.56 1.22
CA LEU A 283 23.19 -2.90 0.97
C LEU A 283 24.13 -2.16 1.90
N ARG A 284 23.88 -0.87 2.12
CA ARG A 284 24.68 0.00 2.99
C ARG A 284 24.04 1.36 3.23
N GLY A 285 24.52 2.08 4.23
CA GLY A 285 24.22 3.51 4.42
C GLY A 285 24.87 4.41 3.37
N GLU A 286 24.57 5.71 3.44
CA GLU A 286 25.21 6.72 2.58
C GLU A 286 26.71 6.87 2.91
N ILE A 287 27.53 6.98 1.87
CA ILE A 287 28.99 7.21 1.96
C ILE A 287 29.31 8.47 1.17
N LYS A 288 30.13 9.34 1.74
CA LYS A 288 30.73 10.47 1.02
C LYS A 288 32.02 10.02 0.35
N PHE A 289 32.12 10.22 -0.95
CA PHE A 289 33.30 9.88 -1.75
C PHE A 289 34.15 11.12 -1.97
N SER A 290 35.46 10.98 -1.95
CA SER A 290 36.41 12.05 -2.23
C SER A 290 36.71 12.19 -3.74
N SER A 291 36.43 11.15 -4.52
CA SER A 291 36.63 11.15 -5.97
C SER A 291 35.57 10.31 -6.70
N ALA A 292 35.48 10.51 -8.03
CA ALA A 292 34.62 9.73 -8.90
C ALA A 292 35.04 8.25 -8.98
N GLU A 293 36.35 7.99 -8.91
CA GLU A 293 36.93 6.64 -8.94
C GLU A 293 36.50 5.84 -7.72
N GLU A 294 36.48 6.45 -6.52
CA GLU A 294 35.99 5.79 -5.29
C GLU A 294 34.50 5.44 -5.42
N LEU A 295 33.69 6.35 -5.95
CA LEU A 295 32.26 6.08 -6.20
C LEU A 295 32.09 4.92 -7.18
N ILE A 296 32.82 4.89 -8.29
CA ILE A 296 32.78 3.81 -9.29
C ILE A 296 33.16 2.47 -8.66
N MET A 297 34.25 2.44 -7.87
CA MET A 297 34.65 1.22 -7.15
C MET A 297 33.56 0.72 -6.23
N GLN A 298 32.91 1.61 -5.46
CA GLN A 298 31.86 1.21 -4.55
C GLN A 298 30.61 0.71 -5.29
N ILE A 299 30.19 1.35 -6.38
CA ILE A 299 29.06 0.87 -7.21
C ILE A 299 29.32 -0.56 -7.71
N ASN A 300 30.57 -0.87 -8.10
CA ASN A 300 30.91 -2.23 -8.54
C ASN A 300 30.86 -3.26 -7.39
N VAL A 301 31.20 -2.87 -6.17
CA VAL A 301 31.04 -3.70 -4.97
C VAL A 301 29.54 -3.94 -4.71
N ASP A 302 28.72 -2.89 -4.73
CA ASP A 302 27.27 -2.97 -4.54
C ASP A 302 26.63 -3.88 -5.62
N LYS A 303 27.03 -3.73 -6.88
CA LYS A 303 26.59 -4.57 -8.00
C LYS A 303 26.92 -6.06 -7.79
N LYS A 304 28.14 -6.35 -7.33
CA LYS A 304 28.54 -7.73 -7.03
C LYS A 304 27.67 -8.32 -5.93
N ARG A 305 27.45 -7.57 -4.84
CA ARG A 305 26.59 -8.01 -3.74
C ARG A 305 25.14 -8.25 -4.20
N ALA A 306 24.58 -7.37 -5.02
CA ALA A 306 23.25 -7.56 -5.60
C ALA A 306 23.13 -8.85 -6.42
N LEU A 307 24.15 -9.18 -7.23
CA LEU A 307 24.18 -10.41 -8.02
C LEU A 307 24.33 -11.68 -7.17
N GLU A 308 24.95 -11.60 -6.00
CA GLU A 308 24.99 -12.69 -5.02
C GLU A 308 23.59 -12.88 -4.40
N LEU A 309 22.97 -11.81 -3.90
CA LEU A 309 21.63 -11.81 -3.31
C LEU A 309 20.58 -12.36 -4.30
N LYS A 310 20.67 -12.03 -5.58
CA LYS A 310 19.76 -12.58 -6.60
C LYS A 310 19.68 -14.11 -6.54
N LYS A 311 20.77 -14.80 -6.29
CA LYS A 311 20.85 -16.28 -6.24
C LYS A 311 20.33 -16.86 -4.94
N GLU A 312 20.36 -16.05 -3.85
CA GLU A 312 19.96 -16.47 -2.51
C GLU A 312 18.45 -16.28 -2.27
N ILE A 313 17.83 -15.30 -2.97
CA ILE A 313 16.44 -14.93 -2.77
C ILE A 313 15.49 -15.90 -3.45
N GLN A 314 14.51 -16.37 -2.70
CA GLN A 314 13.39 -17.17 -3.23
C GLN A 314 12.30 -16.23 -3.75
N TRP A 315 12.45 -15.76 -4.98
CA TRP A 315 11.63 -14.72 -5.60
C TRP A 315 10.13 -14.99 -5.57
N GLN A 316 9.73 -16.24 -5.73
CA GLN A 316 8.32 -16.64 -5.70
C GLN A 316 7.69 -16.46 -4.32
N GLU A 317 8.44 -16.66 -3.24
CA GLU A 317 7.94 -16.52 -1.87
C GLU A 317 7.62 -15.05 -1.52
N ILE A 318 8.28 -14.12 -2.18
CA ILE A 318 8.02 -12.68 -2.03
C ILE A 318 7.14 -12.10 -3.14
N GLY A 319 6.51 -12.95 -3.95
CA GLY A 319 5.54 -12.54 -4.96
C GLY A 319 6.14 -11.89 -6.22
N LEU A 320 7.42 -12.11 -6.51
CA LEU A 320 8.09 -11.67 -7.73
C LEU A 320 8.57 -12.87 -8.55
N ASN A 321 8.53 -12.74 -9.89
CA ASN A 321 9.05 -13.73 -10.83
C ASN A 321 10.20 -13.09 -11.64
N LEU A 322 11.35 -12.93 -11.01
CA LEU A 322 12.56 -12.46 -11.68
C LEU A 322 13.19 -13.64 -12.45
N GLN A 323 13.24 -13.52 -13.78
CA GLN A 323 13.87 -14.51 -14.67
C GLN A 323 15.36 -14.25 -14.85
#